data_8a93ca61480ab3b5bd0d3b3ad5a2bc44
#
_entry.id   8a93ca61480ab3b5bd0d3b3ad5a2bc44
#
_cell.length_a   1.000
_cell.length_b   1.000
_cell.length_c   1.000
_cell.angle_alpha   90.00
_cell.angle_beta   90.00
_cell.angle_gamma   90.00
#
_symmetry.space_group_name_H-M   'P 1'
#
loop_
_entity.id
_entity.type
_entity.pdbx_description
1 polymer ?
#
loop_
_entity_poly.entity_id
_entity_poly.type
_entity_poly.pdbx_seq_one_letter_code
_entity_poly.pdbx_strand_id
1 'polypeptide(L)'
;MEILISMGIMLTVIGMSLGFFLETGRMNFVSAEKNDINRDVRNVIDRMASEGKQSNSFVIYTSTAKEDRDDSTDRVRTNESGDCLLLIFKSGYADMDDLGVDPLHSPRPITRLVLYYRSTTMKENGKSWGPVRRWEKDFSDDPITDPDSIRNIEDLLPSMATLNAESTNVVQLSEGLADGRLFYNFKNRTVMINGKIIHGNQAKWVTDTYNFSISPRG
;
A
#
# COMPACT_ATOMS: atom_id res chain seq x y z
N MET A 1 -53.25 -14.06 39.74
CA MET A 1 -52.90 -14.69 38.45
C MET A 1 -52.60 -13.66 37.36
N GLU A 2 -53.43 -12.66 37.16
CA GLU A 2 -53.26 -11.63 36.10
C GLU A 2 -51.95 -10.84 36.20
N ILE A 3 -51.50 -10.48 37.40
CA ILE A 3 -50.26 -9.74 37.61
C ILE A 3 -49.05 -10.54 37.22
N LEU A 4 -49.01 -11.84 37.48
CA LEU A 4 -47.90 -12.72 37.07
C LEU A 4 -47.81 -12.91 35.55
N ILE A 5 -48.97 -13.00 34.87
CA ILE A 5 -49.03 -13.10 33.42
C ILE A 5 -48.55 -11.78 32.78
N SER A 6 -49.05 -10.64 33.29
CA SER A 6 -48.63 -9.31 32.83
C SER A 6 -47.14 -9.06 33.01
N MET A 7 -46.55 -9.46 34.13
CA MET A 7 -45.13 -9.37 34.40
C MET A 7 -44.29 -10.26 33.43
N GLY A 8 -44.79 -11.48 33.15
CA GLY A 8 -44.13 -12.37 32.19
C GLY A 8 -44.13 -11.78 30.77
N ILE A 9 -45.24 -11.20 30.32
CA ILE A 9 -45.32 -10.56 29.01
C ILE A 9 -44.37 -9.35 28.94
N MET A 10 -44.34 -8.52 29.98
CA MET A 10 -43.49 -7.35 30.04
C MET A 10 -42.02 -7.72 29.98
N LEU A 11 -41.56 -8.74 30.70
CA LEU A 11 -40.19 -9.22 30.66
C LEU A 11 -39.81 -9.76 29.29
N THR A 12 -40.68 -10.48 28.61
CA THR A 12 -40.42 -10.97 27.24
C THR A 12 -40.29 -9.81 26.24
N VAL A 13 -41.16 -8.80 26.31
CA VAL A 13 -41.10 -7.61 25.45
C VAL A 13 -39.76 -6.84 25.69
N ILE A 14 -39.40 -6.63 26.95
CA ILE A 14 -38.11 -5.98 27.29
C ILE A 14 -36.96 -6.79 26.74
N GLY A 15 -36.92 -8.13 26.95
CA GLY A 15 -35.87 -9.00 26.44
C GLY A 15 -35.72 -8.95 24.92
N MET A 16 -36.84 -8.98 24.19
CA MET A 16 -36.84 -8.85 22.72
C MET A 16 -36.34 -7.47 22.26
N SER A 17 -36.78 -6.40 22.95
CA SER A 17 -36.34 -5.04 22.64
C SER A 17 -34.85 -4.86 22.87
N LEU A 18 -34.30 -5.36 23.96
CA LEU A 18 -32.85 -5.33 24.23
C LEU A 18 -32.06 -6.11 23.18
N GLY A 19 -32.54 -7.31 22.79
CA GLY A 19 -31.93 -8.10 21.72
C GLY A 19 -31.89 -7.34 20.38
N PHE A 20 -32.99 -6.68 20.02
CA PHE A 20 -33.05 -5.85 18.82
C PHE A 20 -32.09 -4.66 18.86
N PHE A 21 -32.01 -3.94 19.99
CA PHE A 21 -31.06 -2.83 20.14
C PHE A 21 -29.60 -3.28 20.04
N LEU A 22 -29.24 -4.42 20.64
CA LEU A 22 -27.90 -4.97 20.56
C LEU A 22 -27.53 -5.36 19.12
N GLU A 23 -28.42 -6.02 18.40
CA GLU A 23 -28.18 -6.43 17.01
C GLU A 23 -28.12 -5.22 16.08
N THR A 24 -29.00 -4.23 16.25
CA THR A 24 -28.95 -2.98 15.48
C THR A 24 -27.65 -2.22 15.74
N GLY A 25 -27.22 -2.12 16.99
CA GLY A 25 -25.94 -1.51 17.36
C GLY A 25 -24.75 -2.22 16.70
N ARG A 26 -24.79 -3.56 16.66
CA ARG A 26 -23.78 -4.37 15.99
C ARG A 26 -23.77 -4.13 14.47
N MET A 27 -24.92 -4.10 13.82
CA MET A 27 -25.02 -3.84 12.37
C MET A 27 -24.54 -2.44 12.02
N ASN A 28 -24.88 -1.43 12.82
CA ASN A 28 -24.42 -0.06 12.62
C ASN A 28 -22.88 0.05 12.73
N PHE A 29 -22.30 -0.61 13.73
CA PHE A 29 -20.84 -0.66 13.86
C PHE A 29 -20.16 -1.28 12.63
N VAL A 30 -20.61 -2.46 12.21
CA VAL A 30 -20.06 -3.14 11.03
C VAL A 30 -20.22 -2.30 9.76
N SER A 31 -21.36 -1.60 9.61
CA SER A 31 -21.60 -0.73 8.46
C SER A 31 -20.68 0.50 8.46
N ALA A 32 -20.45 1.11 9.62
CA ALA A 32 -19.53 2.23 9.75
C ALA A 32 -18.10 1.81 9.39
N GLU A 33 -17.61 0.70 9.95
CA GLU A 33 -16.28 0.17 9.64
C GLU A 33 -16.12 -0.20 8.15
N LYS A 34 -17.16 -0.77 7.53
CA LYS A 34 -17.13 -1.05 6.08
C LYS A 34 -17.05 0.22 5.24
N ASN A 35 -17.73 1.29 5.63
CA ASN A 35 -17.64 2.57 4.92
C ASN A 35 -16.22 3.15 5.02
N ASP A 36 -15.58 3.07 6.17
CA ASP A 36 -14.20 3.51 6.36
C ASP A 36 -13.22 2.67 5.53
N ILE A 37 -13.37 1.34 5.53
CA ILE A 37 -12.58 0.45 4.67
C ILE A 37 -12.75 0.82 3.18
N ASN A 38 -13.97 1.00 2.72
CA ASN A 38 -14.26 1.35 1.33
C ASN A 38 -13.60 2.69 0.94
N ARG A 39 -13.59 3.67 1.85
CA ARG A 39 -12.90 4.94 1.63
C ARG A 39 -11.38 4.71 1.53
N ASP A 40 -10.81 3.94 2.41
CA ASP A 40 -9.37 3.63 2.40
C ASP A 40 -8.96 2.85 1.15
N VAL A 41 -9.75 1.86 0.73
CA VAL A 41 -9.54 1.13 -0.53
C VAL A 41 -9.52 2.08 -1.72
N ARG A 42 -10.50 2.98 -1.83
CA ARG A 42 -10.55 3.96 -2.93
C ARG A 42 -9.34 4.89 -2.91
N ASN A 43 -9.01 5.43 -1.75
CA ASN A 43 -7.85 6.31 -1.60
C ASN A 43 -6.54 5.64 -2.02
N VAL A 44 -6.35 4.37 -1.63
CA VAL A 44 -5.16 3.57 -2.04
C VAL A 44 -5.14 3.37 -3.55
N ILE A 45 -6.26 2.89 -4.11
CA ILE A 45 -6.37 2.60 -5.55
C ILE A 45 -6.14 3.88 -6.36
N ASP A 46 -6.85 4.95 -6.05
CA ASP A 46 -6.77 6.20 -6.81
C ASP A 46 -5.36 6.78 -6.77
N ARG A 47 -4.73 6.80 -5.61
CA ARG A 47 -3.38 7.32 -5.43
C ARG A 47 -2.34 6.48 -6.14
N MET A 48 -2.29 5.17 -5.87
CA MET A 48 -1.33 4.27 -6.49
C MET A 48 -1.54 4.15 -8.01
N ALA A 49 -2.79 4.13 -8.48
CA ALA A 49 -3.09 4.07 -9.90
C ALA A 49 -2.68 5.36 -10.63
N SER A 50 -2.92 6.53 -10.02
CA SER A 50 -2.50 7.82 -10.57
C SER A 50 -0.98 7.91 -10.66
N GLU A 51 -0.28 7.65 -9.56
CA GLU A 51 1.19 7.72 -9.52
C GLU A 51 1.83 6.63 -10.40
N GLY A 52 1.30 5.42 -10.37
CA GLY A 52 1.80 4.33 -11.22
C GLY A 52 1.65 4.59 -12.71
N LYS A 53 0.54 5.21 -13.15
CA LYS A 53 0.35 5.63 -14.55
C LYS A 53 1.27 6.77 -14.97
N GLN A 54 1.67 7.63 -14.05
CA GLN A 54 2.59 8.74 -14.31
C GLN A 54 4.06 8.33 -14.25
N SER A 55 4.37 7.23 -13.56
CA SER A 55 5.74 6.73 -13.45
C SER A 55 6.25 6.17 -14.78
N ASN A 56 7.56 6.23 -14.98
CA ASN A 56 8.21 5.68 -16.17
C ASN A 56 8.61 4.21 -15.99
N SER A 57 8.95 3.83 -14.77
CA SER A 57 9.33 2.47 -14.44
C SER A 57 9.07 2.16 -12.95
N PHE A 58 9.18 0.89 -12.61
CA PHE A 58 9.05 0.44 -11.22
C PHE A 58 10.09 -0.62 -10.89
N VAL A 59 10.35 -0.75 -9.60
CA VAL A 59 11.12 -1.85 -9.01
C VAL A 59 10.37 -2.36 -7.78
N ILE A 60 10.38 -3.66 -7.56
CA ILE A 60 9.81 -4.28 -6.36
C ILE A 60 10.94 -4.93 -5.58
N TYR A 61 10.93 -4.77 -4.26
CA TYR A 61 11.84 -5.43 -3.33
C TYR A 61 11.04 -6.32 -2.36
N THR A 62 11.72 -7.31 -1.82
CA THR A 62 11.15 -8.27 -0.89
C THR A 62 10.60 -7.60 0.37
N SER A 63 11.37 -6.68 0.95
CA SER A 63 10.98 -5.89 2.12
C SER A 63 11.67 -4.51 2.11
N THR A 64 11.48 -3.75 3.17
CA THR A 64 12.19 -2.47 3.39
C THR A 64 13.49 -2.62 4.17
N ALA A 65 13.84 -3.82 4.62
CA ALA A 65 15.12 -4.07 5.28
C ALA A 65 16.27 -3.74 4.31
N LYS A 66 17.39 -3.27 4.84
CA LYS A 66 18.52 -2.86 3.99
C LYS A 66 19.06 -4.03 3.19
N GLU A 67 19.10 -5.21 3.81
CA GLU A 67 19.60 -6.45 3.23
C GLU A 67 18.75 -6.94 2.04
N ASP A 68 17.51 -6.51 1.93
CA ASP A 68 16.55 -6.91 0.88
C ASP A 68 16.45 -5.87 -0.25
N ARG A 69 17.28 -4.80 -0.23
CA ARG A 69 17.27 -3.71 -1.22
C ARG A 69 18.60 -2.95 -1.29
N ASP A 70 19.71 -3.62 -1.06
CA ASP A 70 21.05 -3.01 -1.04
C ASP A 70 21.66 -2.91 -2.43
N ASP A 71 21.28 -3.81 -3.34
CA ASP A 71 21.75 -3.80 -4.72
C ASP A 71 20.69 -4.27 -5.74
N SER A 72 21.07 -4.25 -7.01
CA SER A 72 20.19 -4.63 -8.12
C SER A 72 19.78 -6.10 -8.13
N THR A 73 20.49 -6.98 -7.42
CA THR A 73 20.15 -8.42 -7.33
C THR A 73 19.00 -8.68 -6.37
N ASP A 74 18.71 -7.74 -5.48
CA ASP A 74 17.61 -7.80 -4.52
C ASP A 74 16.25 -7.46 -5.15
N ARG A 75 16.25 -7.02 -6.41
CA ARG A 75 15.03 -6.73 -7.16
C ARG A 75 14.23 -7.99 -7.38
N VAL A 76 12.97 -7.94 -7.00
CA VAL A 76 12.02 -9.05 -7.19
C VAL A 76 11.90 -9.39 -8.66
N ARG A 77 12.12 -10.65 -9.00
CA ARG A 77 12.08 -11.14 -10.39
C ARG A 77 10.65 -11.19 -10.93
N THR A 78 10.53 -11.38 -12.22
CA THR A 78 9.26 -11.61 -12.89
C THR A 78 8.50 -12.78 -12.27
N ASN A 79 7.23 -12.58 -12.01
CA ASN A 79 6.30 -13.53 -11.37
C ASN A 79 6.63 -13.85 -9.91
N GLU A 80 7.32 -12.95 -9.23
CA GLU A 80 7.54 -13.00 -7.79
C GLU A 80 6.87 -11.81 -7.10
N SER A 81 6.78 -11.86 -5.77
CA SER A 81 6.09 -10.86 -4.95
C SER A 81 7.01 -10.21 -3.93
N GLY A 82 6.68 -8.97 -3.54
CA GLY A 82 7.38 -8.19 -2.53
C GLY A 82 6.45 -7.29 -1.73
N ASP A 83 6.99 -6.70 -0.68
CA ASP A 83 6.27 -5.75 0.19
C ASP A 83 6.73 -4.30 0.03
N CYS A 84 7.62 -4.05 -0.93
CA CYS A 84 8.18 -2.72 -1.19
C CYS A 84 8.16 -2.44 -2.70
N LEU A 85 7.42 -1.41 -3.12
CA LEU A 85 7.27 -0.97 -4.51
C LEU A 85 7.86 0.42 -4.66
N LEU A 86 8.87 0.56 -5.50
CA LEU A 86 9.47 1.82 -5.92
C LEU A 86 8.93 2.23 -7.28
N LEU A 87 8.32 3.40 -7.38
CA LEU A 87 7.93 4.05 -8.63
C LEU A 87 8.95 5.12 -8.98
N ILE A 88 9.42 5.12 -10.23
CA ILE A 88 10.49 5.97 -10.72
C ILE A 88 9.91 6.91 -11.76
N PHE A 89 10.11 8.20 -11.55
CA PHE A 89 9.68 9.26 -12.45
C PHE A 89 10.92 9.88 -13.09
N LYS A 90 10.89 9.98 -14.41
CA LYS A 90 12.01 10.51 -15.21
C LYS A 90 11.52 11.67 -16.06
N SER A 91 12.39 12.67 -16.25
CA SER A 91 12.10 13.78 -17.17
C SER A 91 12.09 13.30 -18.63
N GLY A 92 11.49 14.12 -19.50
CA GLY A 92 11.58 13.95 -20.95
C GLY A 92 12.98 14.29 -21.49
N TYR A 93 13.27 13.84 -22.72
CA TYR A 93 14.52 14.21 -23.40
C TYR A 93 14.63 15.72 -23.72
N ALA A 94 13.49 16.43 -23.77
CA ALA A 94 13.46 17.85 -24.11
C ALA A 94 14.22 18.73 -23.11
N ASP A 95 14.33 18.30 -21.86
CA ASP A 95 15.04 19.06 -20.81
C ASP A 95 16.57 18.82 -20.84
N MET A 96 17.05 17.96 -21.74
CA MET A 96 18.48 17.61 -21.84
C MET A 96 19.22 18.33 -22.97
N ASP A 97 18.52 18.99 -23.90
CA ASP A 97 19.13 19.69 -25.03
C ASP A 97 20.09 20.80 -24.56
N ASP A 98 19.80 21.42 -23.39
CA ASP A 98 20.67 22.44 -22.79
C ASP A 98 21.96 21.88 -22.15
N LEU A 99 22.03 20.57 -21.90
CA LEU A 99 23.18 19.93 -21.23
C LEU A 99 24.18 19.34 -22.22
N GLY A 100 23.93 19.39 -23.54
CA GLY A 100 24.83 18.86 -24.56
C GLY A 100 25.00 17.32 -24.48
N VAL A 101 24.06 16.61 -23.88
CA VAL A 101 24.07 15.16 -23.69
C VAL A 101 23.31 14.52 -24.85
N ASP A 102 23.91 13.50 -25.49
CA ASP A 102 23.26 12.76 -26.57
C ASP A 102 21.99 12.04 -26.06
N PRO A 103 20.78 12.47 -26.49
CA PRO A 103 19.51 11.93 -25.98
C PRO A 103 19.30 10.45 -26.32
N LEU A 104 20.00 9.90 -27.31
CA LEU A 104 19.89 8.52 -27.74
C LEU A 104 20.68 7.54 -26.86
N HIS A 105 21.73 8.00 -26.20
CA HIS A 105 22.66 7.14 -25.44
C HIS A 105 22.69 7.42 -23.93
N SER A 106 22.02 8.47 -23.47
CA SER A 106 22.00 8.84 -22.05
C SER A 106 20.72 8.39 -21.35
N PRO A 107 20.83 7.85 -20.13
CA PRO A 107 19.64 7.49 -19.36
C PRO A 107 18.89 8.78 -18.96
N ARG A 108 17.55 8.75 -19.07
CA ARG A 108 16.72 9.89 -18.67
C ARG A 108 16.90 10.23 -17.19
N PRO A 109 17.06 11.51 -16.84
CA PRO A 109 17.20 11.95 -15.44
C PRO A 109 16.03 11.52 -14.58
N ILE A 110 16.31 11.15 -13.34
CA ILE A 110 15.30 10.86 -12.33
C ILE A 110 14.89 12.18 -11.69
N THR A 111 13.59 12.49 -11.73
CA THR A 111 13.01 13.70 -11.14
C THR A 111 12.28 13.42 -9.84
N ARG A 112 11.77 12.22 -9.64
CA ARG A 112 11.04 11.87 -8.42
C ARG A 112 11.07 10.36 -8.17
N LEU A 113 11.13 10.00 -6.90
CA LEU A 113 10.97 8.62 -6.40
C LEU A 113 9.79 8.56 -5.45
N VAL A 114 8.94 7.55 -5.61
CA VAL A 114 7.84 7.25 -4.69
C VAL A 114 7.94 5.80 -4.25
N LEU A 115 8.02 5.59 -2.96
CA LEU A 115 8.12 4.27 -2.35
C LEU A 115 6.85 3.93 -1.60
N TYR A 116 6.17 2.87 -2.00
CA TYR A 116 5.09 2.24 -1.25
C TYR A 116 5.60 0.99 -0.59
N TYR A 117 5.36 0.83 0.70
CA TYR A 117 5.80 -0.37 1.41
C TYR A 117 4.85 -0.76 2.54
N ARG A 118 4.81 -2.05 2.82
CA ARG A 118 4.13 -2.59 3.97
C ARG A 118 5.14 -2.97 5.04
N SER A 119 5.03 -2.36 6.21
CA SER A 119 5.82 -2.79 7.36
C SER A 119 5.07 -3.89 8.12
N THR A 120 5.72 -5.02 8.37
CA THR A 120 5.12 -6.08 9.18
C THR A 120 5.19 -5.72 10.65
N THR A 121 4.04 -5.47 11.27
CA THR A 121 3.94 -5.16 12.71
C THR A 121 3.40 -6.32 13.54
N MET A 122 2.63 -7.21 12.92
CA MET A 122 2.06 -8.39 13.58
C MET A 122 2.21 -9.62 12.71
N LYS A 123 2.51 -10.77 13.35
CA LYS A 123 2.52 -12.10 12.72
C LYS A 123 1.67 -13.04 13.54
N GLU A 124 0.67 -13.65 12.93
CA GLU A 124 -0.19 -14.62 13.57
C GLU A 124 -0.63 -15.68 12.55
N ASN A 125 -0.55 -16.97 12.93
CA ASN A 125 -0.98 -18.10 12.09
C ASN A 125 -0.39 -18.10 10.67
N GLY A 126 0.89 -17.71 10.51
CA GLY A 126 1.58 -17.65 9.22
C GLY A 126 1.23 -16.43 8.38
N LYS A 127 0.35 -15.55 8.87
CA LYS A 127 -0.02 -14.28 8.21
C LYS A 127 0.74 -13.11 8.81
N SER A 128 1.09 -12.16 7.98
CA SER A 128 1.76 -10.94 8.41
C SER A 128 0.93 -9.72 8.05
N TRP A 129 0.70 -8.85 9.04
CA TRP A 129 -0.09 -7.64 8.88
C TRP A 129 0.75 -6.42 9.25
N GLY A 130 0.43 -5.31 8.61
CA GLY A 130 1.07 -4.05 8.93
C GLY A 130 0.50 -2.89 8.14
N PRO A 131 0.88 -1.65 8.51
CA PRO A 131 0.47 -0.48 7.78
C PRO A 131 1.13 -0.46 6.39
N VAL A 132 0.38 0.03 5.41
CA VAL A 132 0.95 0.44 4.12
C VAL A 132 1.33 1.90 4.23
N ARG A 133 2.57 2.20 3.95
CA ARG A 133 3.15 3.54 4.05
C ARG A 133 3.65 4.01 2.70
N ARG A 134 3.74 5.32 2.54
CA ARG A 134 4.27 6.01 1.37
C ARG A 134 5.37 6.97 1.78
N TRP A 135 6.48 6.92 1.08
CA TRP A 135 7.56 7.89 1.12
C TRP A 135 7.77 8.48 -0.28
N GLU A 136 8.21 9.72 -0.35
CA GLU A 136 8.48 10.42 -1.60
C GLU A 136 9.73 11.27 -1.47
N LYS A 137 10.51 11.30 -2.53
CA LYS A 137 11.65 12.21 -2.71
C LYS A 137 11.52 12.89 -4.06
N ASP A 138 11.48 14.20 -4.04
CA ASP A 138 11.46 15.06 -5.23
C ASP A 138 12.87 15.54 -5.55
N PHE A 139 13.25 15.44 -6.82
CA PHE A 139 14.51 15.89 -7.38
C PHE A 139 14.27 16.84 -8.56
N SER A 140 13.08 17.47 -8.66
CA SER A 140 12.73 18.34 -9.78
C SER A 140 13.67 19.53 -9.91
N ASP A 141 14.19 20.06 -8.79
CA ASP A 141 15.12 21.20 -8.77
C ASP A 141 16.58 20.78 -9.07
N ASP A 142 16.93 19.52 -8.82
CA ASP A 142 18.25 18.93 -9.08
C ASP A 142 18.11 17.48 -9.53
N PRO A 143 17.71 17.23 -10.79
CA PRO A 143 17.49 15.91 -11.32
C PRO A 143 18.75 15.03 -11.29
N ILE A 144 18.58 13.77 -10.93
CA ILE A 144 19.68 12.81 -10.93
C ILE A 144 20.04 12.43 -12.37
N THR A 145 21.16 12.92 -12.85
CA THR A 145 21.66 12.72 -14.23
C THR A 145 22.79 11.72 -14.31
N ASP A 146 23.45 11.43 -13.18
CA ASP A 146 24.58 10.49 -13.12
C ASP A 146 24.14 9.07 -13.51
N PRO A 147 24.75 8.48 -14.57
CA PRO A 147 24.37 7.16 -15.06
C PRO A 147 24.53 6.03 -14.03
N ASP A 148 25.52 6.13 -13.14
CA ASP A 148 25.78 5.11 -12.14
C ASP A 148 24.72 5.15 -11.05
N SER A 149 24.32 6.33 -10.59
CA SER A 149 23.20 6.52 -9.66
C SER A 149 21.85 6.08 -10.27
N ILE A 150 21.66 6.25 -11.58
CA ILE A 150 20.44 5.79 -12.27
C ILE A 150 20.41 4.26 -12.38
N ARG A 151 21.55 3.61 -12.51
CA ARG A 151 21.66 2.13 -12.54
C ARG A 151 21.51 1.53 -11.14
N ASN A 152 22.14 2.15 -10.16
CA ASN A 152 22.15 1.73 -8.75
C ASN A 152 21.16 2.60 -7.96
N ILE A 153 19.88 2.53 -8.34
CA ILE A 153 18.82 3.32 -7.72
C ILE A 153 18.68 3.03 -6.22
N GLU A 154 19.19 1.91 -5.78
CA GLU A 154 19.26 1.46 -4.40
C GLU A 154 20.02 2.45 -3.50
N ASP A 155 21.06 3.11 -4.03
CA ASP A 155 21.84 4.14 -3.32
C ASP A 155 21.03 5.41 -3.03
N LEU A 156 19.95 5.65 -3.79
CA LEU A 156 19.04 6.78 -3.60
C LEU A 156 17.93 6.48 -2.59
N LEU A 157 17.79 5.23 -2.17
CA LEU A 157 16.74 4.83 -1.25
C LEU A 157 17.03 5.28 0.19
N PRO A 158 16.00 5.73 0.93
CA PRO A 158 16.16 6.24 2.27
C PRO A 158 16.50 5.13 3.27
N SER A 159 17.20 5.50 4.33
CA SER A 159 17.39 4.60 5.47
C SER A 159 16.08 4.25 6.16
N MET A 160 16.07 3.16 6.95
CA MET A 160 14.87 2.81 7.75
C MET A 160 14.49 3.91 8.75
N ALA A 161 15.47 4.65 9.28
CA ALA A 161 15.22 5.78 10.18
C ALA A 161 14.47 6.91 9.44
N THR A 162 14.90 7.25 8.23
CA THR A 162 14.25 8.23 7.35
C THR A 162 12.84 7.77 6.97
N LEU A 163 12.67 6.51 6.57
CA LEU A 163 11.34 5.95 6.26
C LEU A 163 10.37 6.07 7.44
N ASN A 164 10.84 5.77 8.65
CA ASN A 164 10.00 5.87 9.84
C ASN A 164 9.60 7.31 10.19
N ALA A 165 10.49 8.28 9.90
CA ALA A 165 10.27 9.69 10.20
C ALA A 165 9.41 10.41 9.16
N GLU A 166 9.63 10.14 7.86
CA GLU A 166 9.09 10.93 6.76
C GLU A 166 7.90 10.27 6.05
N SER A 167 7.70 8.94 6.21
CA SER A 167 6.61 8.28 5.49
C SER A 167 5.24 8.56 6.07
N THR A 168 4.24 8.63 5.21
CA THR A 168 2.83 8.79 5.57
C THR A 168 2.09 7.45 5.52
N ASN A 169 1.19 7.22 6.45
CA ASN A 169 0.31 6.05 6.40
C ASN A 169 -0.72 6.21 5.28
N VAL A 170 -0.85 5.19 4.43
CA VAL A 170 -1.88 5.11 3.40
C VAL A 170 -3.00 4.17 3.86
N VAL A 171 -2.63 3.06 4.49
CA VAL A 171 -3.56 2.11 5.14
C VAL A 171 -3.03 1.80 6.53
N GLN A 172 -3.91 1.76 7.51
CA GLN A 172 -3.50 1.50 8.90
C GLN A 172 -3.10 0.04 9.13
N LEU A 173 -3.83 -0.90 8.53
CA LEU A 173 -3.54 -2.32 8.68
C LEU A 173 -3.93 -3.08 7.41
N SER A 174 -2.96 -3.75 6.80
CA SER A 174 -3.15 -4.56 5.60
C SER A 174 -2.41 -5.90 5.67
N GLU A 175 -3.05 -6.94 5.14
CA GLU A 175 -2.46 -8.24 4.82
C GLU A 175 -2.16 -8.28 3.32
N GLY A 176 -1.01 -8.80 2.92
CA GLY A 176 -0.70 -9.09 1.52
C GLY A 176 -1.28 -10.45 1.10
N LEU A 177 -1.87 -10.52 -0.10
CA LEU A 177 -2.51 -11.73 -0.63
C LEU A 177 -1.72 -12.38 -1.77
N ALA A 178 -0.64 -11.75 -2.26
CA ALA A 178 0.27 -12.32 -3.24
C ALA A 178 1.42 -13.04 -2.51
N ASP A 179 1.27 -14.32 -2.22
CA ASP A 179 2.22 -15.11 -1.42
C ASP A 179 2.54 -14.48 -0.05
N GLY A 180 1.53 -13.92 0.61
CA GLY A 180 1.67 -13.20 1.86
C GLY A 180 2.23 -11.79 1.72
N ARG A 181 2.45 -11.28 0.50
CA ARG A 181 2.98 -9.97 0.16
C ARG A 181 1.98 -9.14 -0.63
N LEU A 182 2.25 -7.83 -0.75
CA LEU A 182 1.30 -6.88 -1.31
C LEU A 182 1.44 -6.69 -2.82
N PHE A 183 2.68 -6.67 -3.32
CA PHE A 183 3.01 -6.35 -4.71
C PHE A 183 3.51 -7.58 -5.45
N TYR A 184 2.96 -7.83 -6.64
CA TYR A 184 3.36 -8.91 -7.51
C TYR A 184 3.87 -8.38 -8.84
N ASN A 185 5.05 -8.82 -9.27
CA ASN A 185 5.69 -8.41 -10.50
C ASN A 185 5.17 -9.23 -11.69
N PHE A 186 4.25 -8.67 -12.47
CA PHE A 186 3.74 -9.35 -13.65
C PHE A 186 4.54 -8.96 -14.90
N LYS A 187 5.40 -9.86 -15.35
CA LYS A 187 6.21 -9.75 -16.57
C LYS A 187 7.06 -8.48 -16.68
N ASN A 188 7.50 -7.90 -15.57
CA ASN A 188 8.26 -6.65 -15.49
C ASN A 188 7.58 -5.44 -16.18
N ARG A 189 6.26 -5.50 -16.43
CA ARG A 189 5.50 -4.44 -17.09
C ARG A 189 4.35 -3.92 -16.27
N THR A 190 3.86 -4.74 -15.37
CA THR A 190 2.67 -4.44 -14.58
C THR A 190 2.90 -4.89 -13.14
N VAL A 191 2.55 -4.05 -12.20
CA VAL A 191 2.46 -4.40 -10.78
C VAL A 191 1.01 -4.76 -10.48
N MET A 192 0.77 -5.96 -9.97
CA MET A 192 -0.52 -6.33 -9.40
C MET A 192 -0.45 -6.10 -7.89
N ILE A 193 -1.42 -5.39 -7.36
CA ILE A 193 -1.53 -5.07 -5.95
C ILE A 193 -2.69 -5.86 -5.38
N ASN A 194 -2.38 -6.79 -4.48
CA ASN A 194 -3.35 -7.68 -3.86
C ASN A 194 -3.26 -7.56 -2.35
N GLY A 195 -4.27 -6.97 -1.76
CA GLY A 195 -4.28 -6.74 -0.32
C GLY A 195 -5.65 -6.93 0.30
N LYS A 196 -5.62 -7.06 1.62
CA LYS A 196 -6.79 -7.08 2.47
C LYS A 196 -6.63 -6.03 3.54
N ILE A 197 -7.56 -5.09 3.59
CA ILE A 197 -7.61 -4.08 4.65
C ILE A 197 -8.37 -4.64 5.84
N ILE A 198 -7.92 -4.27 7.03
CA ILE A 198 -8.47 -4.73 8.29
C ILE A 198 -8.72 -3.52 9.16
N HIS A 199 -9.96 -3.39 9.64
CA HIS A 199 -10.39 -2.39 10.60
C HIS A 199 -10.99 -3.04 11.85
N GLY A 200 -11.07 -2.28 12.93
CA GLY A 200 -11.60 -2.76 14.20
C GLY A 200 -10.52 -3.13 15.20
N ASN A 201 -10.91 -3.86 16.22
CA ASN A 201 -10.01 -4.35 17.27
C ASN A 201 -9.95 -5.88 17.28
N GLN A 202 -9.03 -6.46 18.05
CA GLN A 202 -8.84 -7.91 18.13
C GLN A 202 -10.12 -8.71 18.44
N ALA A 203 -11.10 -8.11 19.12
CA ALA A 203 -12.37 -8.75 19.43
C ALA A 203 -13.36 -8.73 18.25
N LYS A 204 -13.23 -7.78 17.32
CA LYS A 204 -14.18 -7.60 16.22
C LYS A 204 -13.50 -6.93 15.02
N TRP A 205 -13.03 -7.75 14.10
CA TRP A 205 -12.42 -7.29 12.85
C TRP A 205 -13.43 -7.26 11.70
N VAL A 206 -13.40 -6.18 10.95
CA VAL A 206 -14.07 -6.05 9.66
C VAL A 206 -13.00 -5.96 8.59
N THR A 207 -13.16 -6.73 7.53
CA THR A 207 -12.14 -6.84 6.49
C THR A 207 -12.75 -6.67 5.10
N ASP A 208 -11.99 -6.11 4.18
CA ASP A 208 -12.29 -6.11 2.75
C ASP A 208 -11.02 -6.34 1.93
N THR A 209 -11.17 -6.87 0.72
CA THR A 209 -10.07 -7.17 -0.18
C THR A 209 -10.03 -6.17 -1.33
N TYR A 210 -8.83 -5.81 -1.77
CA TYR A 210 -8.62 -5.01 -2.96
C TYR A 210 -7.62 -5.69 -3.89
N ASN A 211 -7.92 -5.63 -5.18
CA ASN A 211 -7.07 -6.14 -6.24
C ASN A 211 -7.13 -5.18 -7.43
N PHE A 212 -5.99 -4.65 -7.82
CA PHE A 212 -5.88 -3.82 -9.01
C PHE A 212 -4.46 -3.92 -9.58
N SER A 213 -4.28 -3.41 -10.79
CA SER A 213 -2.98 -3.41 -11.46
C SER A 213 -2.63 -2.03 -11.98
N ILE A 214 -1.34 -1.74 -11.96
CA ILE A 214 -0.77 -0.52 -12.52
C ILE A 214 0.32 -0.88 -13.53
N SER A 215 0.32 -0.16 -14.66
CA SER A 215 1.34 -0.29 -15.69
C SER A 215 1.97 1.07 -15.93
N PRO A 216 3.23 1.26 -15.57
CA PRO A 216 3.97 2.48 -15.87
C PRO A 216 4.02 2.79 -17.37
N ARG A 217 4.17 4.05 -17.71
CA ARG A 217 4.34 4.52 -19.08
C ARG A 217 5.82 4.49 -19.49
N GLY A 218 6.44 3.34 -19.47
CA GLY A 218 7.85 3.19 -19.86
C GLY A 218 8.18 3.57 -21.29
#